data_6b50c29ca2c6b6dc474c59f37e18f6b6
#
_entry.id   6b50c29ca2c6b6dc474c59f37e18f6b6
#
_cell.length_a   1.000
_cell.length_b   1.000
_cell.length_c   1.000
_cell.angle_alpha   90.00
_cell.angle_beta   90.00
_cell.angle_gamma   90.00
#
_symmetry.space_group_name_H-M   'P 1'
#
loop_
_entity.id
_entity.type
_entity.pdbx_description
1 polymer ?
#
loop_
_entity_poly.entity_id
_entity_poly.type
_entity_poly.pdbx_seq_one_letter_code
_entity_poly.pdbx_strand_id
1 'polypeptide(L)'
;MRHRVAGRHLNRTSSHRLAMRRNIVSSLFEHETISTTMPKAKEVRGFAEKLITLAKKGDLASRRRAIALLNNRAIYKEENGSNVQVGTVIGKLFSEIGPRYLDRPGGYTRIIRLPKRRLGDNGQLVLLQLVGQDDKKLSNK
;
A
#
# COMPACT_ATOMS: atom_id res chain seq x y z
N MET A 1 -6.84 29.63 9.92
CA MET A 1 -7.65 28.41 9.73
C MET A 1 -7.11 27.59 8.56
N ARG A 2 -7.15 26.26 8.64
CA ARG A 2 -6.68 25.36 7.58
C ARG A 2 -7.87 24.78 6.84
N HIS A 3 -8.38 25.47 5.83
CA HIS A 3 -9.48 24.98 5.01
C HIS A 3 -8.97 24.00 3.93
N ARG A 4 -9.65 22.86 3.77
CA ARG A 4 -9.36 21.81 2.76
C ARG A 4 -7.92 21.30 2.75
N VAL A 5 -7.16 21.49 3.82
CA VAL A 5 -5.80 20.98 3.97
C VAL A 5 -5.84 19.67 4.75
N ALA A 6 -5.52 18.58 4.07
CA ALA A 6 -5.46 17.24 4.65
C ALA A 6 -4.05 16.63 4.50
N GLY A 7 -3.77 15.62 5.31
CA GLY A 7 -2.52 14.87 5.25
C GLY A 7 -1.48 15.37 6.26
N ARG A 8 -0.45 14.51 6.46
CA ARG A 8 0.66 14.72 7.37
C ARG A 8 1.89 15.18 6.62
N HIS A 9 2.55 16.21 7.11
CA HIS A 9 3.81 16.69 6.50
C HIS A 9 4.97 15.72 6.67
N LEU A 10 5.02 14.98 7.80
CA LEU A 10 6.07 13.99 8.13
C LEU A 10 7.49 14.56 8.02
N ASN A 11 7.64 15.88 8.23
CA ASN A 11 8.91 16.61 8.11
C ASN A 11 9.59 16.39 6.74
N ARG A 12 8.80 16.44 5.64
CA ARG A 12 9.26 16.18 4.27
C ARG A 12 8.73 17.22 3.30
N THR A 13 9.47 17.47 2.23
CA THR A 13 9.00 18.27 1.10
C THR A 13 7.84 17.57 0.39
N SER A 14 7.06 18.29 -0.40
CA SER A 14 5.89 17.73 -1.11
C SER A 14 6.27 16.62 -2.08
N SER A 15 7.36 16.78 -2.83
CA SER A 15 7.89 15.76 -3.75
C SER A 15 8.32 14.50 -3.01
N HIS A 16 9.05 14.65 -1.91
CA HIS A 16 9.49 13.52 -1.07
C HIS A 16 8.29 12.78 -0.43
N ARG A 17 7.24 13.51 0.00
CA ARG A 17 6.00 12.87 0.50
C ARG A 17 5.30 12.05 -0.57
N LEU A 18 5.20 12.59 -1.79
CA LEU A 18 4.59 11.88 -2.90
C LEU A 18 5.35 10.59 -3.24
N ALA A 19 6.68 10.66 -3.34
CA ALA A 19 7.54 9.50 -3.56
C ALA A 19 7.39 8.47 -2.44
N MET A 20 7.37 8.89 -1.17
CA MET A 20 7.15 8.01 -0.03
C MET A 20 5.79 7.28 -0.11
N ARG A 21 4.71 8.01 -0.41
CA ARG A 21 3.36 7.41 -0.56
C ARG A 21 3.36 6.35 -1.66
N ARG A 22 3.91 6.67 -2.83
CA ARG A 22 4.02 5.76 -3.97
C ARG A 22 4.80 4.49 -3.61
N ASN A 23 5.96 4.64 -2.99
CA ASN A 23 6.81 3.50 -2.63
C ASN A 23 6.15 2.59 -1.59
N ILE A 24 5.57 3.15 -0.53
CA ILE A 24 4.91 2.36 0.52
C ILE A 24 3.69 1.63 -0.03
N VAL A 25 2.86 2.30 -0.84
CA VAL A 25 1.66 1.67 -1.40
C VAL A 25 1.99 0.65 -2.47
N SER A 26 3.03 0.88 -3.30
CA SER A 26 3.52 -0.14 -4.23
C SER A 26 3.96 -1.41 -3.50
N SER A 27 4.75 -1.26 -2.43
CA SER A 27 5.18 -2.39 -1.60
C SER A 27 3.99 -3.07 -0.89
N LEU A 28 2.98 -2.30 -0.46
CA LEU A 28 1.77 -2.87 0.13
C LEU A 28 1.01 -3.75 -0.88
N PHE A 29 0.85 -3.31 -2.12
CA PHE A 29 0.16 -4.11 -3.14
C PHE A 29 0.99 -5.31 -3.60
N GLU A 30 2.31 -5.19 -3.60
CA GLU A 30 3.21 -6.29 -3.94
C GLU A 30 3.22 -7.39 -2.88
N HIS A 31 3.39 -7.03 -1.60
CA HIS A 31 3.57 -7.98 -0.49
C HIS A 31 2.32 -8.19 0.37
N GLU A 32 1.28 -7.35 0.20
CA GLU A 32 -0.01 -7.35 0.91
C GLU A 32 0.08 -7.07 2.42
N THR A 33 1.25 -7.23 3.02
CA THR A 33 1.56 -6.90 4.42
C THR A 33 2.94 -6.28 4.51
N ILE A 34 3.04 -5.10 5.10
CA ILE A 34 4.31 -4.39 5.28
C ILE A 34 4.45 -3.84 6.70
N SER A 35 5.68 -3.77 7.20
CA SER A 35 6.00 -3.12 8.47
C SER A 35 6.43 -1.68 8.25
N THR A 36 5.84 -0.75 9.00
CA THR A 36 6.18 0.67 8.94
C THR A 36 5.87 1.39 10.26
N THR A 37 6.12 2.69 10.34
CA THR A 37 5.76 3.47 11.53
C THR A 37 4.30 3.92 11.49
N MET A 38 3.68 4.08 12.65
CA MET A 38 2.27 4.45 12.79
C MET A 38 1.89 5.74 12.00
N PRO A 39 2.67 6.84 12.05
CA PRO A 39 2.33 8.05 11.29
C PRO A 39 2.33 7.83 9.77
N LYS A 40 3.27 7.04 9.23
CA LYS A 40 3.33 6.70 7.82
C LYS A 40 2.15 5.82 7.40
N ALA A 41 1.83 4.78 8.19
CA ALA A 41 0.69 3.92 7.91
C ALA A 41 -0.63 4.71 7.84
N LYS A 42 -0.86 5.60 8.82
CA LYS A 42 -2.05 6.47 8.82
C LYS A 42 -2.12 7.40 7.61
N GLU A 43 -0.98 7.91 7.15
CA GLU A 43 -0.92 8.80 5.99
C GLU A 43 -1.23 8.07 4.67
N VAL A 44 -0.67 6.89 4.48
CA VAL A 44 -0.80 6.17 3.20
C VAL A 44 -2.10 5.39 3.07
N ARG A 45 -2.80 5.09 4.18
CA ARG A 45 -4.05 4.31 4.18
C ARG A 45 -5.08 4.86 3.22
N GLY A 46 -5.42 6.14 3.31
CA GLY A 46 -6.42 6.76 2.43
C GLY A 46 -6.01 6.76 0.95
N PHE A 47 -4.72 6.90 0.67
CA PHE A 47 -4.20 6.83 -0.70
C PHE A 47 -4.31 5.41 -1.27
N ALA A 48 -3.95 4.38 -0.50
CA ALA A 48 -4.10 2.97 -0.90
C ALA A 48 -5.57 2.60 -1.14
N GLU A 49 -6.47 2.96 -0.24
CA GLU A 49 -7.90 2.66 -0.35
C GLU A 49 -8.55 3.34 -1.58
N LYS A 50 -8.12 4.56 -1.92
CA LYS A 50 -8.54 5.25 -3.14
C LYS A 50 -8.13 4.50 -4.41
N LEU A 51 -6.93 3.94 -4.45
CA LEU A 51 -6.45 3.13 -5.58
C LEU A 51 -7.21 1.81 -5.70
N ILE A 52 -7.54 1.15 -4.59
CA ILE A 52 -8.39 -0.05 -4.60
C ILE A 52 -9.79 0.28 -5.12
N THR A 53 -10.37 1.42 -4.73
CA THR A 53 -11.66 1.87 -5.26
C THR A 53 -11.62 2.10 -6.78
N LEU A 54 -10.52 2.65 -7.31
CA LEU A 54 -10.31 2.77 -8.77
C LEU A 54 -10.21 1.39 -9.44
N ALA A 55 -9.50 0.44 -8.82
CA ALA A 55 -9.35 -0.91 -9.34
C ALA A 55 -10.69 -1.68 -9.39
N LYS A 56 -11.57 -1.47 -8.42
CA LYS A 56 -12.93 -2.06 -8.41
C LYS A 56 -13.78 -1.63 -9.59
N LYS A 57 -13.60 -0.40 -10.10
CA LYS A 57 -14.33 0.07 -11.28
C LYS A 57 -13.93 -0.67 -12.56
N GLY A 58 -12.66 -1.09 -12.67
CA GLY A 58 -12.14 -1.90 -13.76
C GLY A 58 -12.03 -1.20 -15.13
N ASP A 59 -12.53 0.02 -15.29
CA ASP A 59 -12.52 0.75 -16.54
C ASP A 59 -11.13 1.29 -16.91
N LEU A 60 -10.92 1.55 -18.21
CA LEU A 60 -9.64 2.04 -18.74
C LEU A 60 -9.25 3.40 -18.15
N ALA A 61 -10.23 4.28 -17.92
CA ALA A 61 -10.01 5.60 -17.33
C ALA A 61 -9.47 5.49 -15.89
N SER A 62 -10.06 4.62 -15.08
CA SER A 62 -9.59 4.33 -13.72
C SER A 62 -8.19 3.73 -13.73
N ARG A 63 -7.88 2.84 -14.68
CA ARG A 63 -6.54 2.26 -14.83
C ARG A 63 -5.48 3.32 -15.18
N ARG A 64 -5.76 4.19 -16.14
CA ARG A 64 -4.89 5.33 -16.49
C ARG A 64 -4.67 6.26 -15.30
N ARG A 65 -5.73 6.55 -14.53
CA ARG A 65 -5.65 7.38 -13.33
C ARG A 65 -4.81 6.72 -12.23
N ALA A 66 -4.95 5.41 -12.02
CA ALA A 66 -4.13 4.67 -11.06
C ALA A 66 -2.64 4.69 -11.43
N ILE A 67 -2.31 4.53 -12.73
CA ILE A 67 -0.92 4.65 -13.24
C ILE A 67 -0.37 6.06 -12.96
N ALA A 68 -1.12 7.12 -13.25
CA ALA A 68 -0.68 8.50 -13.00
C ALA A 68 -0.43 8.77 -11.50
N LEU A 69 -1.23 8.19 -10.60
CA LEU A 69 -1.11 8.37 -9.17
C LEU A 69 0.03 7.54 -8.56
N LEU A 70 0.15 6.26 -8.92
CA LEU A 70 1.05 5.29 -8.27
C LEU A 70 2.36 5.06 -9.03
N ASN A 71 2.39 5.33 -10.33
CA ASN A 71 3.34 4.81 -11.32
C ASN A 71 3.16 3.30 -11.53
N ASN A 72 3.76 2.79 -12.61
CA ASN A 72 3.64 1.36 -12.95
C ASN A 72 4.97 0.63 -12.66
N ARG A 73 5.23 0.37 -11.38
CA ARG A 73 6.42 -0.35 -10.94
C ARG A 73 6.33 -1.83 -11.33
N ALA A 74 7.42 -2.37 -11.88
CA ALA A 74 7.57 -3.80 -12.13
C ALA A 74 7.72 -4.59 -10.82
N ILE A 75 7.19 -5.81 -10.80
CA ILE A 75 7.35 -6.79 -9.72
C ILE A 75 8.34 -7.84 -10.22
N TYR A 76 9.37 -8.10 -9.41
CA TYR A 76 10.39 -9.12 -9.69
C TYR A 76 10.30 -10.23 -8.65
N LYS A 77 10.56 -11.45 -9.10
CA LYS A 77 10.80 -12.60 -8.23
C LYS A 77 12.18 -13.18 -8.54
N GLU A 78 12.84 -13.66 -7.53
CA GLU A 78 14.10 -14.37 -7.67
C GLU A 78 13.79 -15.83 -8.04
N GLU A 79 14.20 -16.23 -9.24
CA GLU A 79 14.13 -17.61 -9.73
C GLU A 79 15.52 -18.03 -10.20
N ASN A 80 16.07 -19.11 -9.64
CA ASN A 80 17.38 -19.66 -9.98
C ASN A 80 18.53 -18.62 -9.94
N GLY A 81 18.52 -17.72 -8.95
CA GLY A 81 19.55 -16.67 -8.79
C GLY A 81 19.45 -15.49 -9.77
N SER A 82 18.41 -15.43 -10.59
CA SER A 82 18.11 -14.31 -11.48
C SER A 82 16.78 -13.63 -11.10
N ASN A 83 16.71 -12.30 -11.26
CA ASN A 83 15.48 -11.55 -11.04
C ASN A 83 14.62 -11.56 -12.31
N VAL A 84 13.52 -12.31 -12.27
CA VAL A 84 12.57 -12.40 -13.38
C VAL A 84 11.39 -11.46 -13.11
N GLN A 85 11.03 -10.65 -14.11
CA GLN A 85 9.85 -9.79 -14.04
C GLN A 85 8.58 -10.64 -14.17
N VAL A 86 7.78 -10.69 -13.11
CA VAL A 86 6.52 -11.48 -13.05
C VAL A 86 5.30 -10.65 -13.43
N GLY A 87 5.40 -9.33 -13.34
CA GLY A 87 4.28 -8.45 -13.66
C GLY A 87 4.52 -7.00 -13.23
N THR A 88 3.44 -6.28 -13.02
CA THR A 88 3.47 -4.90 -12.51
C THR A 88 2.51 -4.72 -11.34
N VAL A 89 2.80 -3.74 -10.48
CA VAL A 89 1.94 -3.43 -9.32
C VAL A 89 0.52 -3.06 -9.75
N ILE A 90 0.38 -2.30 -10.83
CA ILE A 90 -0.94 -1.95 -11.39
C ILE A 90 -1.62 -3.20 -11.97
N GLY A 91 -0.87 -4.09 -12.62
CA GLY A 91 -1.39 -5.38 -13.10
C GLY A 91 -2.02 -6.14 -11.93
N LYS A 92 -1.26 -6.40 -10.86
CA LYS A 92 -1.74 -7.09 -9.66
C LYS A 92 -2.93 -6.38 -9.00
N LEU A 93 -2.91 -5.04 -8.94
CA LEU A 93 -3.99 -4.25 -8.36
C LEU A 93 -5.33 -4.49 -9.09
N PHE A 94 -5.33 -4.52 -10.44
CA PHE A 94 -6.55 -4.68 -11.23
C PHE A 94 -6.97 -6.13 -11.43
N SER A 95 -6.02 -7.09 -11.51
CA SER A 95 -6.34 -8.52 -11.74
C SER A 95 -6.69 -9.28 -10.47
N GLU A 96 -6.09 -8.93 -9.32
CA GLU A 96 -6.23 -9.70 -8.08
C GLU A 96 -6.90 -8.91 -6.96
N ILE A 97 -6.38 -7.71 -6.64
CA ILE A 97 -6.83 -6.94 -5.47
C ILE A 97 -8.21 -6.32 -5.72
N GLY A 98 -8.43 -5.71 -6.88
CA GLY A 98 -9.71 -5.08 -7.24
C GLY A 98 -10.89 -6.06 -7.15
N PRO A 99 -10.84 -7.20 -7.86
CA PRO A 99 -11.89 -8.23 -7.81
C PRO A 99 -12.14 -8.79 -6.41
N ARG A 100 -11.10 -8.94 -5.58
CA ARG A 100 -11.21 -9.42 -4.19
C ARG A 100 -12.15 -8.56 -3.33
N TYR A 101 -12.23 -7.27 -3.60
CA TYR A 101 -12.98 -6.30 -2.79
C TYR A 101 -14.28 -5.80 -3.44
N LEU A 102 -14.79 -6.45 -4.48
CA LEU A 102 -16.01 -6.00 -5.17
C LEU A 102 -17.20 -5.79 -4.22
N ASP A 103 -17.42 -6.74 -3.31
CA ASP A 103 -18.53 -6.73 -2.37
C ASP A 103 -18.28 -5.84 -1.13
N ARG A 104 -17.03 -5.38 -0.94
CA ARG A 104 -16.68 -4.61 0.25
C ARG A 104 -16.79 -3.11 -0.02
N PRO A 105 -17.63 -2.35 0.72
CA PRO A 105 -17.86 -0.93 0.45
C PRO A 105 -16.71 -0.01 0.84
N GLY A 106 -15.75 -0.48 1.65
CA GLY A 106 -14.59 0.30 2.11
C GLY A 106 -13.79 -0.43 3.17
N GLY A 107 -12.79 0.25 3.78
CA GLY A 107 -11.98 -0.33 4.84
C GLY A 107 -11.14 -1.51 4.36
N TYR A 108 -10.46 -1.36 3.24
CA TYR A 108 -9.66 -2.42 2.62
C TYR A 108 -8.34 -2.69 3.32
N THR A 109 -7.93 -1.80 4.22
CA THR A 109 -6.64 -1.88 4.91
C THR A 109 -6.83 -1.96 6.42
N ARG A 110 -5.88 -2.63 7.09
CA ARG A 110 -5.83 -2.81 8.52
C ARG A 110 -4.45 -2.37 9.04
N ILE A 111 -4.43 -1.69 10.19
CA ILE A 111 -3.20 -1.33 10.90
C ILE A 111 -3.16 -2.10 12.21
N ILE A 112 -2.15 -2.96 12.38
CA ILE A 112 -1.92 -3.76 13.58
C ILE A 112 -0.69 -3.21 14.28
N ARG A 113 -0.81 -2.87 15.56
CA ARG A 113 0.32 -2.42 16.38
C ARG A 113 1.21 -3.59 16.75
N LEU A 114 2.52 -3.42 16.54
CA LEU A 114 3.51 -4.39 16.98
C LEU A 114 3.98 -4.04 18.39
N PRO A 115 4.30 -5.04 19.23
CA PRO A 115 4.92 -4.80 20.55
C PRO A 115 6.34 -4.23 20.38
N LYS A 116 7.01 -4.58 19.29
CA LYS A 116 8.36 -4.10 18.96
C LYS A 116 8.35 -2.64 18.56
N ARG A 117 9.31 -1.88 19.09
CA ARG A 117 9.56 -0.49 18.72
C ARG A 117 10.89 -0.37 17.97
N ARG A 118 11.04 0.72 17.23
CA ARG A 118 12.27 0.99 16.48
C ARG A 118 13.39 1.39 17.45
N LEU A 119 14.57 0.77 17.28
CA LEU A 119 15.77 1.14 18.04
C LEU A 119 16.19 2.58 17.69
N GLY A 120 16.68 3.31 18.66
CA GLY A 120 17.15 4.68 18.53
C GLY A 120 16.10 5.72 18.90
N ASP A 121 14.97 5.81 18.19
CA ASP A 121 13.92 6.81 18.44
C ASP A 121 12.66 6.26 19.12
N ASN A 122 12.67 4.99 19.50
CA ASN A 122 11.55 4.29 20.15
C ASN A 122 10.21 4.42 19.37
N GLY A 123 10.26 4.61 18.04
CA GLY A 123 9.11 4.81 17.20
C GLY A 123 8.20 3.57 17.15
N GLN A 124 6.88 3.76 17.32
CA GLN A 124 5.90 2.68 17.25
C GLN A 124 5.88 2.04 15.86
N LEU A 125 6.19 0.76 15.76
CA LEU A 125 6.06 -0.05 14.56
C LEU A 125 4.66 -0.65 14.45
N VAL A 126 4.19 -0.74 13.22
CA VAL A 126 2.90 -1.33 12.87
C VAL A 126 3.01 -2.16 11.61
N LEU A 127 2.13 -3.16 11.50
CA LEU A 127 1.83 -3.82 10.23
C LEU A 127 0.70 -3.07 9.54
N LEU A 128 0.91 -2.68 8.30
CA LEU A 128 -0.13 -2.23 7.40
C LEU A 128 -0.45 -3.39 6.47
N GLN A 129 -1.68 -3.87 6.48
CA GLN A 129 -2.11 -5.09 5.81
C GLN A 129 -3.39 -4.87 5.01
N LEU A 130 -3.51 -5.56 3.88
CA LEU A 130 -4.77 -5.70 3.15
C LEU A 130 -5.68 -6.69 3.90
N VAL A 131 -6.94 -6.33 4.10
CA VAL A 131 -7.94 -7.18 4.80
C VAL A 131 -8.34 -8.35 3.90
N GLY A 132 -8.60 -9.52 4.48
CA GLY A 132 -9.02 -10.72 3.74
C GLY A 132 -7.86 -11.59 3.24
N GLN A 133 -6.63 -11.28 3.62
CA GLN A 133 -5.56 -12.27 3.66
C GLN A 133 -5.72 -13.02 4.98
N ASP A 134 -6.04 -14.29 4.85
CA ASP A 134 -6.21 -15.17 6.00
C ASP A 134 -5.04 -15.07 6.97
N ASP A 135 -5.33 -15.18 8.24
CA ASP A 135 -4.38 -15.16 9.36
C ASP A 135 -3.32 -16.29 9.29
N LYS A 136 -3.32 -17.07 8.20
CA LYS A 136 -2.41 -18.19 7.92
C LYS A 136 -0.93 -17.82 7.85
N LYS A 137 -0.59 -16.54 7.65
CA LYS A 137 0.82 -16.09 7.63
C LYS A 137 1.36 -15.65 9.00
N LEU A 138 0.52 -15.53 10.02
CA LEU A 138 0.94 -15.17 11.37
C LEU A 138 1.27 -16.38 12.26
N SER A 139 0.87 -17.59 11.84
CA SER A 139 1.11 -18.82 12.62
C SER A 139 2.45 -19.52 12.32
N ASN A 140 3.24 -19.04 11.37
CA ASN A 140 4.50 -19.67 10.95
C ASN A 140 5.74 -18.78 11.18
N LYS A 141 5.81 -18.10 12.34
CA LYS A 141 7.08 -17.53 12.86
C LYS A 141 7.15 -17.63 14.36
#